data_7d421c11c44dc222f096d3174ac23a15
#
_entry.id   7d421c11c44dc222f096d3174ac23a15
#
_cell.length_a   1.000
_cell.length_b   1.000
_cell.length_c   1.000
_cell.angle_alpha   90.00
_cell.angle_beta   90.00
_cell.angle_gamma   90.00
#
_symmetry.space_group_name_H-M   'P 1'
#
loop_
_entity.id
_entity.type
_entity.pdbx_description
1 polymer ?
#
loop_
_entity_poly.entity_id
_entity_poly.type
_entity_poly.pdbx_seq_one_letter_code
_entity_poly.pdbx_strand_id
1 'polypeptide(L)'
;MTDSTYNGWKNHATWNVALWIGGDEGLYNFAKGMPSYEVFKDSMREMSGDSSIGYQTPDGVSWNDSALDVDSLDELIEELN
;
A
#
# COMPACT_ATOMS: atom_id res chain seq x y z
N MET A 1 -12.77 -11.49 -19.36
CA MET A 1 -12.60 -10.95 -18.80
C MET A 1 -11.88 -10.29 -18.69
N THR A 2 -11.63 -9.96 -18.69
CA THR A 2 -11.10 -9.46 -18.49
C THR A 2 -10.92 -8.48 -17.85
N ASP A 3 -11.26 -8.50 -17.10
CA ASP A 3 -11.35 -7.32 -16.46
C ASP A 3 -10.05 -6.95 -15.84
N SER A 4 -9.82 -5.66 -15.63
CA SER A 4 -8.58 -5.19 -15.08
C SER A 4 -8.58 -5.19 -13.56
N THR A 5 -9.68 -5.61 -12.93
CA THR A 5 -9.77 -5.61 -11.47
C THR A 5 -9.19 -6.88 -10.88
N TYR A 6 -8.80 -6.80 -9.61
CA TYR A 6 -8.25 -7.93 -8.89
C TYR A 6 -8.82 -7.92 -7.49
N ASN A 7 -9.70 -8.86 -7.20
CA ASN A 7 -10.35 -8.98 -5.88
C ASN A 7 -11.00 -7.66 -5.44
N GLY A 8 -11.58 -6.93 -6.38
CA GLY A 8 -12.21 -5.65 -6.08
C GLY A 8 -11.30 -4.46 -6.20
N TRP A 9 -10.01 -4.68 -6.45
CA TRP A 9 -9.05 -3.59 -6.64
C TRP A 9 -8.77 -3.42 -8.13
N LYS A 10 -8.25 -2.27 -8.48
CA LYS A 10 -8.06 -1.91 -9.87
C LYS A 10 -7.12 -2.88 -10.60
N ASN A 11 -6.07 -3.33 -9.93
CA ASN A 11 -5.10 -4.23 -10.53
C ASN A 11 -4.37 -5.00 -9.45
N HIS A 12 -3.49 -5.90 -9.87
CA HIS A 12 -2.73 -6.75 -8.97
C HIS A 12 -1.84 -5.92 -8.03
N ALA A 13 -1.19 -4.89 -8.56
CA ALA A 13 -0.28 -4.09 -7.75
C ALA A 13 -1.03 -3.40 -6.61
N THR A 14 -2.18 -2.79 -6.92
CA THR A 14 -2.98 -2.12 -5.90
C THR A 14 -3.49 -3.14 -4.87
N TRP A 15 -3.97 -4.28 -5.35
CA TRP A 15 -4.43 -5.33 -4.46
C TRP A 15 -3.33 -5.79 -3.52
N ASN A 16 -2.12 -5.98 -4.05
CA ASN A 16 -1.01 -6.50 -3.23
C ASN A 16 -0.64 -5.51 -2.13
N VAL A 17 -0.57 -4.22 -2.47
CA VAL A 17 -0.27 -3.20 -1.48
C VAL A 17 -1.36 -3.17 -0.41
N ALA A 18 -2.63 -3.21 -0.84
CA ALA A 18 -3.73 -3.21 0.11
C ALA A 18 -3.71 -4.44 1.01
N LEU A 19 -3.37 -5.59 0.42
CA LEU A 19 -3.28 -6.84 1.18
C LEU A 19 -2.25 -6.73 2.30
N TRP A 20 -1.09 -6.20 2.00
CA TRP A 20 -0.05 -6.10 3.01
C TRP A 20 -0.37 -5.04 4.06
N ILE A 21 -0.95 -3.91 3.66
CA ILE A 21 -1.34 -2.88 4.63
C ILE A 21 -2.39 -3.42 5.59
N GLY A 22 -3.36 -4.16 5.08
CA GLY A 22 -4.44 -4.67 5.93
C GLY A 22 -4.13 -5.98 6.62
N GLY A 23 -3.18 -6.76 6.09
CA GLY A 23 -2.91 -8.09 6.58
C GLY A 23 -1.69 -8.22 7.47
N ASP A 24 -0.79 -7.25 7.43
CA ASP A 24 0.41 -7.26 8.28
C ASP A 24 0.19 -6.30 9.43
N GLU A 25 0.30 -6.81 10.64
CA GLU A 25 0.00 -6.00 11.82
C GLU A 25 0.89 -4.76 11.91
N GLY A 26 2.16 -4.91 11.60
CA GLY A 26 3.07 -3.78 11.64
C GLY A 26 2.72 -2.71 10.63
N LEU A 27 2.42 -3.12 9.41
CA LEU A 27 2.03 -2.19 8.37
C LEU A 27 0.67 -1.57 8.66
N TYR A 28 -0.26 -2.37 9.18
CA TYR A 28 -1.57 -1.89 9.56
C TYR A 28 -1.46 -0.77 10.59
N ASN A 29 -0.69 -1.02 11.65
CA ASN A 29 -0.53 -0.03 12.70
C ASN A 29 0.22 1.21 12.22
N PHE A 30 1.15 1.02 11.30
CA PHE A 30 1.90 2.14 10.74
C PHE A 30 1.01 3.01 9.85
N ALA A 31 0.15 2.38 9.05
CA ALA A 31 -0.74 3.11 8.17
C ALA A 31 -1.87 3.80 8.92
N LYS A 32 -2.30 3.17 10.01
CA LYS A 32 -3.37 3.73 10.82
C LYS A 32 -2.89 5.03 11.43
N GLY A 33 -3.61 6.09 11.19
CA GLY A 33 -3.21 7.40 11.68
C GLY A 33 -2.51 8.24 10.64
N MET A 34 -2.18 7.67 9.50
CA MET A 34 -1.62 8.47 8.40
C MET A 34 -2.73 9.24 7.70
N PRO A 35 -2.44 10.47 7.22
CA PRO A 35 -3.47 11.25 6.54
C PRO A 35 -3.76 10.77 5.12
N SER A 36 -2.80 10.10 4.48
CA SER A 36 -2.98 9.65 3.10
C SER A 36 -1.96 8.58 2.76
N TYR A 37 -2.18 7.92 1.62
CA TYR A 37 -1.24 6.91 1.14
C TYR A 37 0.11 7.53 0.79
N GLU A 38 0.09 8.73 0.24
CA GLU A 38 1.35 9.39 -0.12
C GLU A 38 2.24 9.60 1.10
N VAL A 39 1.65 10.04 2.21
CA VAL A 39 2.40 10.21 3.44
C VAL A 39 2.88 8.87 3.96
N PHE A 40 2.03 7.85 3.90
CA PHE A 40 2.42 6.50 4.30
C PHE A 40 3.63 6.03 3.50
N LYS A 41 3.57 6.19 2.18
CA LYS A 41 4.63 5.75 1.28
C LYS A 41 5.94 6.47 1.58
N ASP A 42 5.88 7.78 1.73
CA ASP A 42 7.08 8.56 2.02
C ASP A 42 7.67 8.21 3.37
N SER A 43 6.82 8.00 4.36
CA SER A 43 7.26 7.63 5.69
C SER A 43 7.92 6.25 5.71
N MET A 44 7.36 5.32 4.95
CA MET A 44 7.96 3.98 4.83
C MET A 44 9.38 4.08 4.31
N ARG A 45 9.57 4.87 3.27
CA ARG A 45 10.88 5.00 2.65
C ARG A 45 11.89 5.62 3.61
N GLU A 46 11.46 6.64 4.34
CA GLU A 46 12.34 7.31 5.29
C GLU A 46 12.72 6.42 6.46
N MET A 47 11.72 5.71 6.98
CA MET A 47 11.93 4.92 8.18
C MET A 47 12.77 3.68 7.94
N SER A 48 12.61 3.08 6.77
CA SER A 48 13.21 1.79 6.51
C SER A 48 14.71 1.84 6.26
N GLY A 49 15.22 2.98 5.85
CA GLY A 49 16.63 3.07 5.56
C GLY A 49 17.04 2.09 4.48
N ASP A 50 17.82 1.09 4.85
CA ASP A 50 18.32 0.10 3.89
C ASP A 50 17.38 -1.09 3.71
N SER A 51 16.29 -1.13 4.44
CA SER A 51 15.38 -2.26 4.36
C SER A 51 14.59 -2.24 3.07
N SER A 52 14.51 -3.38 2.39
CA SER A 52 13.74 -3.46 1.15
C SER A 52 12.24 -3.29 1.39
N ILE A 53 11.75 -3.56 2.59
CA ILE A 53 10.34 -3.39 2.89
C ILE A 53 9.91 -1.93 2.77
N GLY A 54 10.84 -1.00 2.88
CA GLY A 54 10.53 0.41 2.74
C GLY A 54 10.31 0.85 1.31
N TYR A 55 10.65 0.00 0.34
CA TYR A 55 10.52 0.32 -1.07
C TYR A 55 9.51 -0.56 -1.78
N GLN A 56 9.23 -1.73 -1.25
CA GLN A 56 8.31 -2.66 -1.90
C GLN A 56 7.74 -3.64 -0.89
N THR A 57 6.59 -4.25 -1.26
CA THR A 57 6.01 -5.28 -0.43
C THR A 57 6.90 -6.52 -0.44
N PRO A 58 6.72 -7.44 0.52
CA PRO A 58 7.45 -8.70 0.47
C PRO A 58 7.24 -9.49 -0.82
N ASP A 59 6.14 -9.22 -1.52
CA ASP A 59 5.88 -9.85 -2.81
C ASP A 59 6.55 -9.12 -3.98
N GLY A 60 7.23 -8.02 -3.72
CA GLY A 60 8.00 -7.32 -4.74
C GLY A 60 7.28 -6.19 -5.44
N VAL A 61 6.15 -5.74 -4.93
CA VAL A 61 5.42 -4.61 -5.51
C VAL A 61 5.89 -3.32 -4.86
N SER A 62 6.37 -2.40 -5.68
CA SER A 62 6.83 -1.12 -5.17
C SER A 62 5.70 -0.32 -4.55
N TRP A 63 5.95 0.28 -3.38
CA TRP A 63 4.97 1.18 -2.77
C TRP A 63 4.72 2.40 -3.63
N ASN A 64 5.61 2.67 -4.57
CA ASN A 64 5.52 3.80 -5.49
C ASN A 64 5.32 3.36 -6.92
N ASP A 65 4.73 2.18 -7.12
CA ASP A 65 4.47 1.66 -8.45
C ASP A 65 3.48 2.56 -9.18
N SER A 66 3.80 2.91 -10.42
CA SER A 66 2.96 3.82 -11.18
C SER A 66 1.59 3.24 -11.51
N ALA A 67 1.43 1.92 -11.40
CA ALA A 67 0.15 1.26 -11.65
C ALA A 67 -0.79 1.32 -10.44
N LEU A 68 -0.32 1.81 -9.30
CA LEU A 68 -1.14 1.83 -8.09
C LEU A 68 -2.29 2.83 -8.23
N ASP A 69 -3.47 2.40 -7.78
CA ASP A 69 -4.63 3.28 -7.69
C ASP A 69 -4.58 3.97 -6.34
N VAL A 70 -3.91 5.12 -6.31
CA VAL A 70 -3.67 5.83 -5.06
C VAL A 70 -4.97 6.27 -4.40
N ASP A 71 -5.98 6.63 -5.19
CA ASP A 71 -7.26 7.04 -4.62
C ASP A 71 -7.88 5.92 -3.80
N SER A 72 -7.82 4.69 -4.30
CA SER A 72 -8.35 3.55 -3.55
C SER A 72 -7.53 3.29 -2.29
N LEU A 73 -6.22 3.47 -2.37
CA LEU A 73 -5.37 3.27 -1.21
C LEU A 73 -5.58 4.37 -0.16
N ASP A 74 -5.85 5.60 -0.61
CA ASP A 74 -6.21 6.66 0.31
C ASP A 74 -7.48 6.31 1.08
N GLU A 75 -8.46 5.75 0.38
CA GLU A 75 -9.70 5.33 1.03
C GLU A 75 -9.45 4.22 2.04
N LEU A 76 -8.58 3.29 1.70
CA LEU A 76 -8.22 2.21 2.61
C LEU A 76 -7.63 2.78 3.90
N ILE A 77 -6.70 3.71 3.78
CA ILE A 77 -6.06 4.30 4.95
C ILE A 77 -7.07 5.09 5.77
N GLU A 78 -7.98 5.80 5.10
CA GLU A 78 -9.04 6.50 5.79
C GLU A 78 -9.88 5.56 6.63
N GLU A 79 -10.18 4.39 6.10
CA GLU A 79 -11.00 3.42 6.81
C GLU A 79 -10.30 2.83 8.03
N LEU A 80 -8.98 2.82 8.02
CA LEU A 80 -8.22 2.33 9.17
C LEU A 80 -8.31 3.28 10.37
N ASN A 81 -8.64 4.52 10.10
CA ASN A 81 -8.81 5.52 11.13
C ASN A 81 -10.29 5.63 11.52
#